data_1c55e86347276494ce5585552a0963e8
#
_entry.id   1c55e86347276494ce5585552a0963e8
#
_cell.length_a   1.000
_cell.length_b   1.000
_cell.length_c   1.000
_cell.angle_alpha   90.00
_cell.angle_beta   90.00
_cell.angle_gamma   90.00
#
_symmetry.space_group_name_H-M   'P 1'
#
loop_
_entity.id
_entity.type
_entity.pdbx_description
1 polymer ?
#
loop_
_entity_poly.entity_id
_entity_poly.type
_entity_poly.pdbx_seq_one_letter_code
_entity_poly.pdbx_strand_id
1 'polypeptide(L)'
;MDDPILSDLFHSGDSEQVWMSHGDHVAEMAPGFGVIAKSPGAPYAIISDPERKFYGTQFHPEVVHTVHGRELLRNFTHGVAGLKGDWTMAAYRAEAIEKIREQVGKGRVICGLSGGVDSSVAAVLIHEAIGDQLTCVYVDHGLMRQGESEQVVTLFREHYNIPLVHVDASDLFLGKLDGVSDP
;
A
#
# COMPACT_ATOMS: atom_id res chain seq x y z
N MET A 1 -31.22 -12.31 -10.10
CA MET A 1 -30.37 -13.16 -9.26
C MET A 1 -29.67 -12.24 -8.29
N ASP A 2 -30.02 -12.33 -7.02
CA ASP A 2 -29.48 -11.44 -6.00
C ASP A 2 -28.09 -11.94 -5.60
N ASP A 3 -27.08 -11.50 -6.34
CA ASP A 3 -25.69 -11.86 -6.03
C ASP A 3 -25.22 -11.08 -4.80
N PRO A 4 -24.59 -11.71 -3.80
CA PRO A 4 -24.20 -11.07 -2.55
C PRO A 4 -23.33 -9.81 -2.71
N ILE A 5 -22.52 -9.74 -3.78
CA ILE A 5 -21.67 -8.57 -4.03
C ILE A 5 -22.47 -7.33 -4.43
N LEU A 6 -23.68 -7.50 -5.01
CA LEU A 6 -24.58 -6.43 -5.40
C LEU A 6 -25.70 -6.17 -4.38
N SER A 7 -25.74 -6.94 -3.28
CA SER A 7 -26.78 -6.83 -2.26
C SER A 7 -26.95 -5.39 -1.78
N ASP A 8 -28.18 -4.92 -1.76
CA ASP A 8 -28.60 -3.57 -1.34
C ASP A 8 -28.02 -2.43 -2.21
N LEU A 9 -27.31 -2.73 -3.30
CA LEU A 9 -26.76 -1.72 -4.20
C LEU A 9 -27.55 -1.59 -5.50
N PHE A 10 -27.80 -2.73 -6.17
CA PHE A 10 -28.38 -2.74 -7.51
C PHE A 10 -29.40 -3.86 -7.67
N HIS A 11 -30.40 -3.58 -8.51
CA HIS A 11 -31.39 -4.54 -8.96
C HIS A 11 -31.18 -4.89 -10.43
N SER A 12 -31.80 -5.95 -10.88
CA SER A 12 -31.75 -6.36 -12.29
C SER A 12 -32.28 -5.24 -13.21
N GLY A 13 -31.44 -4.80 -14.13
CA GLY A 13 -31.75 -3.70 -15.07
C GLY A 13 -31.23 -2.33 -14.66
N ASP A 14 -30.70 -2.17 -13.45
CA ASP A 14 -30.02 -0.93 -13.06
C ASP A 14 -28.72 -0.75 -13.85
N SER A 15 -28.32 0.52 -13.98
CA SER A 15 -27.05 0.90 -14.59
C SER A 15 -26.31 1.90 -13.70
N GLU A 16 -24.99 1.74 -13.65
CA GLU A 16 -24.12 2.56 -12.81
C GLU A 16 -22.87 2.99 -13.59
N GLN A 17 -22.36 4.17 -13.26
CA GLN A 17 -21.10 4.66 -13.81
C GLN A 17 -19.92 4.06 -13.03
N VAL A 18 -19.03 3.43 -13.77
CA VAL A 18 -17.80 2.85 -13.23
C VAL A 18 -16.58 3.35 -14.02
N TRP A 19 -15.43 3.36 -13.38
CA TRP A 19 -14.18 3.75 -14.03
C TRP A 19 -13.46 2.53 -14.57
N MET A 20 -13.29 2.50 -15.89
CA MET A 20 -12.52 1.48 -16.60
C MET A 20 -11.25 2.10 -17.21
N SER A 21 -10.11 1.45 -17.01
CA SER A 21 -8.83 1.83 -17.59
C SER A 21 -8.08 0.57 -18.01
N HIS A 22 -8.44 0.04 -19.20
CA HIS A 22 -7.82 -1.18 -19.76
C HIS A 22 -7.86 -1.16 -21.29
N GLY A 23 -6.82 -1.74 -21.93
CA GLY A 23 -6.76 -1.98 -23.37
C GLY A 23 -7.35 -3.33 -23.78
N ASP A 24 -7.37 -4.28 -22.86
CA ASP A 24 -7.82 -5.65 -23.06
C ASP A 24 -9.08 -5.95 -22.27
N HIS A 25 -9.82 -6.97 -22.68
CA HIS A 25 -10.98 -7.48 -21.95
C HIS A 25 -11.01 -9.01 -22.03
N VAL A 26 -11.75 -9.61 -21.10
CA VAL A 26 -11.98 -11.07 -21.12
C VAL A 26 -12.83 -11.42 -22.34
N ALA A 27 -12.28 -12.21 -23.25
CA ALA A 27 -12.97 -12.65 -24.46
C ALA A 27 -13.79 -13.91 -24.21
N GLU A 28 -13.29 -14.82 -23.38
CA GLU A 28 -13.93 -16.09 -23.04
C GLU A 28 -13.91 -16.28 -21.53
N MET A 29 -15.06 -16.60 -20.95
CA MET A 29 -15.22 -16.75 -19.52
C MET A 29 -14.72 -18.11 -19.04
N ALA A 30 -14.01 -18.13 -17.94
CA ALA A 30 -13.57 -19.36 -17.29
C ALA A 30 -14.77 -20.22 -16.84
N PRO A 31 -14.66 -21.57 -16.83
CA PRO A 31 -15.72 -22.44 -16.36
C PRO A 31 -16.11 -22.16 -14.91
N GLY A 32 -17.41 -22.22 -14.63
CA GLY A 32 -17.99 -22.00 -13.30
C GLY A 32 -18.37 -20.55 -12.99
N PHE A 33 -17.91 -19.58 -13.80
CA PHE A 33 -18.32 -18.19 -13.60
C PHE A 33 -19.64 -17.85 -14.29
N GLY A 34 -20.43 -17.02 -13.63
CA GLY A 34 -21.60 -16.34 -14.20
C GLY A 34 -21.34 -14.85 -14.39
N VAL A 35 -22.02 -14.24 -15.37
CA VAL A 35 -21.95 -12.78 -15.58
C VAL A 35 -23.02 -12.12 -14.74
N ILE A 36 -22.62 -11.16 -13.90
CA ILE A 36 -23.55 -10.39 -13.06
C ILE A 36 -23.66 -8.92 -13.49
N ALA A 37 -22.66 -8.38 -14.20
CA ALA A 37 -22.75 -7.06 -14.83
C ALA A 37 -22.01 -7.02 -16.19
N LYS A 38 -22.47 -6.10 -17.06
CA LYS A 38 -21.92 -5.87 -18.41
C LYS A 38 -21.73 -4.38 -18.63
N SER A 39 -20.82 -4.03 -19.53
CA SER A 39 -20.73 -2.68 -20.10
C SER A 39 -20.57 -2.75 -21.62
N PRO A 40 -20.75 -1.63 -22.35
CA PRO A 40 -20.53 -1.63 -23.80
C PRO A 40 -19.12 -2.05 -24.22
N GLY A 41 -18.12 -1.75 -23.41
CA GLY A 41 -16.71 -2.07 -23.68
C GLY A 41 -16.20 -3.35 -23.01
N ALA A 42 -16.97 -3.94 -22.08
CA ALA A 42 -16.60 -5.15 -21.36
C ALA A 42 -17.83 -6.05 -21.13
N PRO A 43 -18.01 -7.11 -21.94
CA PRO A 43 -19.16 -8.00 -21.80
C PRO A 43 -19.19 -8.76 -20.48
N TYR A 44 -18.08 -8.79 -19.76
CA TYR A 44 -17.88 -9.44 -18.47
C TYR A 44 -17.39 -8.42 -17.42
N ALA A 45 -18.15 -7.32 -17.24
CA ALA A 45 -17.75 -6.22 -16.34
C ALA A 45 -17.67 -6.66 -14.89
N ILE A 46 -18.60 -7.53 -14.42
CA ILE A 46 -18.50 -8.27 -13.17
C ILE A 46 -18.87 -9.72 -13.43
N ILE A 47 -18.05 -10.63 -12.93
CA ILE A 47 -18.27 -12.08 -12.96
C ILE A 47 -18.19 -12.66 -11.56
N SER A 48 -18.92 -13.74 -11.31
CA SER A 48 -18.88 -14.46 -10.04
C SER A 48 -18.92 -15.96 -10.19
N ASP A 49 -18.28 -16.64 -9.26
CA ASP A 49 -18.49 -18.04 -8.89
C ASP A 49 -18.79 -18.08 -7.39
N PRO A 50 -20.07 -17.99 -7.00
CA PRO A 50 -20.45 -17.89 -5.58
C PRO A 50 -20.08 -19.13 -4.77
N GLU A 51 -20.03 -20.32 -5.39
CA GLU A 51 -19.65 -21.55 -4.69
C GLU A 51 -18.20 -21.51 -4.22
N ARG A 52 -17.31 -21.03 -5.07
CA ARG A 52 -15.88 -20.84 -4.76
C ARG A 52 -15.57 -19.50 -4.12
N LYS A 53 -16.56 -18.59 -4.01
CA LYS A 53 -16.41 -17.21 -3.55
C LYS A 53 -15.41 -16.40 -4.39
N PHE A 54 -15.37 -16.65 -5.69
CA PHE A 54 -14.54 -15.92 -6.61
C PHE A 54 -15.34 -14.85 -7.33
N TYR A 55 -14.81 -13.65 -7.33
CA TYR A 55 -15.41 -12.48 -7.98
C TYR A 55 -14.34 -11.75 -8.79
N GLY A 56 -14.70 -11.27 -9.97
CA GLY A 56 -13.84 -10.49 -10.81
C GLY A 56 -14.54 -9.23 -11.32
N THR A 57 -13.84 -8.10 -11.30
CA THR A 57 -14.29 -6.84 -11.88
C THR A 57 -13.33 -6.40 -12.98
N GLN A 58 -13.87 -5.90 -14.10
CA GLN A 58 -13.06 -5.33 -15.18
C GLN A 58 -12.81 -3.83 -14.99
N PHE A 59 -13.42 -3.22 -13.99
CA PHE A 59 -13.27 -1.81 -13.64
C PHE A 59 -12.59 -1.67 -12.28
N HIS A 60 -12.25 -0.42 -11.93
CA HIS A 60 -11.61 -0.05 -10.67
C HIS A 60 -12.65 0.34 -9.61
N PRO A 61 -13.04 -0.56 -8.70
CA PRO A 61 -13.97 -0.22 -7.63
C PRO A 61 -13.35 0.68 -6.55
N GLU A 62 -12.03 0.74 -6.45
CA GLU A 62 -11.30 1.48 -5.43
C GLU A 62 -11.19 2.99 -5.70
N VAL A 63 -11.46 3.43 -6.93
CA VAL A 63 -11.31 4.85 -7.30
C VAL A 63 -12.59 5.64 -7.09
N VAL A 64 -12.46 6.94 -6.83
CA VAL A 64 -13.58 7.87 -6.57
C VAL A 64 -14.56 8.03 -7.73
N HIS A 65 -14.15 7.68 -8.95
CA HIS A 65 -14.99 7.75 -10.14
C HIS A 65 -15.95 6.56 -10.29
N THR A 66 -15.79 5.51 -9.50
CA THR A 66 -16.75 4.42 -9.34
C THR A 66 -17.64 4.73 -8.13
N VAL A 67 -18.84 5.20 -8.37
CA VAL A 67 -19.69 5.84 -7.35
C VAL A 67 -19.94 4.91 -6.15
N HIS A 68 -20.37 3.66 -6.39
CA HIS A 68 -20.63 2.67 -5.32
C HIS A 68 -19.51 1.63 -5.18
N GLY A 69 -18.30 1.98 -5.60
CA GLY A 69 -17.16 1.04 -5.55
C GLY A 69 -16.77 0.63 -4.13
N ARG A 70 -16.89 1.55 -3.17
CA ARG A 70 -16.64 1.28 -1.75
C ARG A 70 -17.63 0.26 -1.17
N GLU A 71 -18.90 0.42 -1.48
CA GLU A 71 -19.97 -0.47 -1.05
C GLU A 71 -19.79 -1.87 -1.67
N LEU A 72 -19.43 -1.93 -2.95
CA LEU A 72 -19.12 -3.17 -3.65
C LEU A 72 -17.97 -3.93 -2.95
N LEU A 73 -16.88 -3.23 -2.64
CA LEU A 73 -15.75 -3.81 -1.90
C LEU A 73 -16.15 -4.24 -0.48
N ARG A 74 -17.01 -3.48 0.19
CA ARG A 74 -17.55 -3.85 1.50
C ARG A 74 -18.41 -5.11 1.43
N ASN A 75 -19.28 -5.23 0.43
CA ASN A 75 -20.11 -6.43 0.24
C ASN A 75 -19.24 -7.65 -0.01
N PHE A 76 -18.16 -7.51 -0.79
CA PHE A 76 -17.22 -8.59 -0.98
C PHE A 76 -16.49 -8.96 0.32
N THR A 77 -15.88 -7.99 1.00
CA THR A 77 -15.03 -8.26 2.17
C THR A 77 -15.85 -8.76 3.36
N HIS A 78 -16.99 -8.16 3.66
CA HIS A 78 -17.80 -8.55 4.81
C HIS A 78 -18.87 -9.59 4.47
N GLY A 79 -19.56 -9.41 3.35
CA GLY A 79 -20.66 -10.30 2.96
C GLY A 79 -20.16 -11.66 2.41
N VAL A 80 -19.27 -11.62 1.44
CA VAL A 80 -18.77 -12.82 0.75
C VAL A 80 -17.62 -13.48 1.52
N ALA A 81 -16.58 -12.69 1.85
CA ALA A 81 -15.38 -13.20 2.54
C ALA A 81 -15.61 -13.40 4.05
N GLY A 82 -16.59 -12.72 4.63
CA GLY A 82 -16.94 -12.84 6.06
C GLY A 82 -15.94 -12.19 7.00
N LEU A 83 -15.17 -11.19 6.53
CA LEU A 83 -14.21 -10.47 7.36
C LEU A 83 -14.96 -9.59 8.37
N LYS A 84 -14.51 -9.62 9.62
CA LYS A 84 -15.17 -8.88 10.72
C LYS A 84 -14.79 -7.41 10.79
N GLY A 85 -13.71 -6.98 10.09
CA GLY A 85 -13.19 -5.61 10.18
C GLY A 85 -12.56 -5.29 11.53
N ASP A 86 -12.09 -6.29 12.24
CA ASP A 86 -11.44 -6.19 13.56
C ASP A 86 -9.95 -5.86 13.49
N TRP A 87 -9.38 -5.87 12.28
CA TRP A 87 -8.03 -5.38 12.06
C TRP A 87 -8.01 -3.86 12.01
N THR A 88 -7.18 -3.23 12.83
CA THR A 88 -6.95 -1.79 12.85
C THR A 88 -5.46 -1.47 12.80
N MET A 89 -5.09 -0.29 12.27
CA MET A 89 -3.69 0.17 12.26
C MET A 89 -3.12 0.28 13.67
N ALA A 90 -3.92 0.64 14.67
CA ALA A 90 -3.50 0.72 16.07
C ALA A 90 -3.16 -0.69 16.63
N ALA A 91 -4.00 -1.68 16.36
CA ALA A 91 -3.76 -3.07 16.77
C ALA A 91 -2.52 -3.65 16.07
N TYR A 92 -2.40 -3.41 14.74
CA TYR A 92 -1.22 -3.82 13.97
C TYR A 92 0.07 -3.19 14.50
N ARG A 93 0.05 -1.86 14.82
CA ARG A 93 1.21 -1.16 15.39
C ARG A 93 1.64 -1.78 16.71
N ALA A 94 0.71 -2.07 17.60
CA ALA A 94 1.01 -2.69 18.89
C ALA A 94 1.63 -4.10 18.70
N GLU A 95 1.05 -4.91 17.83
CA GLU A 95 1.57 -6.25 17.51
C GLU A 95 2.97 -6.18 16.86
N ALA A 96 3.18 -5.25 15.94
CA ALA A 96 4.47 -5.06 15.28
C ALA A 96 5.56 -4.64 16.27
N ILE A 97 5.25 -3.75 17.22
CA ILE A 97 6.16 -3.32 18.28
C ILE A 97 6.59 -4.52 19.12
N GLU A 98 5.67 -5.37 19.56
CA GLU A 98 6.00 -6.55 20.35
C GLU A 98 6.87 -7.55 19.56
N LYS A 99 6.53 -7.80 18.29
CA LYS A 99 7.34 -8.66 17.40
C LYS A 99 8.76 -8.12 17.23
N ILE A 100 8.92 -6.82 17.04
CA ILE A 100 10.24 -6.19 16.94
C ILE A 100 11.03 -6.37 18.24
N ARG A 101 10.41 -6.16 19.39
CA ARG A 101 11.06 -6.36 20.70
C ARG A 101 11.55 -7.79 20.90
N GLU A 102 10.70 -8.76 20.56
CA GLU A 102 11.04 -10.18 20.64
C GLU A 102 12.21 -10.53 19.71
N GLN A 103 12.15 -10.05 18.48
CA GLN A 103 13.16 -10.36 17.45
C GLN A 103 14.51 -9.73 17.78
N VAL A 104 14.53 -8.49 18.24
CA VAL A 104 15.78 -7.76 18.54
C VAL A 104 16.37 -8.17 19.90
N GLY A 105 15.53 -8.39 20.89
CA GLY A 105 15.98 -8.74 22.24
C GLY A 105 16.97 -7.71 22.78
N LYS A 106 18.20 -8.15 23.08
CA LYS A 106 19.31 -7.30 23.57
C LYS A 106 20.24 -6.80 22.44
N GLY A 107 19.90 -7.08 21.19
CA GLY A 107 20.70 -6.69 20.03
C GLY A 107 20.60 -5.19 19.71
N ARG A 108 21.36 -4.77 18.71
CA ARG A 108 21.30 -3.42 18.15
C ARG A 108 20.85 -3.50 16.70
N VAL A 109 20.16 -2.47 16.24
CA VAL A 109 19.62 -2.37 14.88
C VAL A 109 20.20 -1.14 14.20
N ILE A 110 20.56 -1.29 12.95
CA ILE A 110 20.90 -0.17 12.04
C ILE A 110 19.77 -0.05 11.03
N CYS A 111 19.26 1.16 10.82
CA CYS A 111 18.25 1.47 9.81
C CYS A 111 18.80 2.51 8.85
N GLY A 112 18.90 2.17 7.55
CA GLY A 112 19.21 3.13 6.50
C GLY A 112 17.99 4.00 6.20
N LEU A 113 18.14 5.32 6.28
CA LEU A 113 17.11 6.28 5.90
C LEU A 113 17.34 6.76 4.48
N SER A 114 16.30 6.71 3.65
CA SER A 114 16.32 7.24 2.28
C SER A 114 15.67 8.63 2.17
N GLY A 115 15.07 9.14 3.25
CA GLY A 115 14.19 10.32 3.22
C GLY A 115 12.76 9.99 2.76
N GLY A 116 12.49 8.79 2.25
CA GLY A 116 11.15 8.34 1.84
C GLY A 116 10.28 7.91 3.01
N VAL A 117 8.97 7.79 2.75
CA VAL A 117 7.95 7.45 3.76
C VAL A 117 8.22 6.08 4.38
N ASP A 118 8.54 5.07 3.59
CA ASP A 118 8.67 3.69 4.07
C ASP A 118 9.80 3.53 5.08
N SER A 119 10.99 4.05 4.77
CA SER A 119 12.13 4.03 5.69
C SER A 119 11.88 4.85 6.95
N SER A 120 11.15 5.95 6.83
CA SER A 120 10.77 6.80 7.96
C SER A 120 9.80 6.10 8.91
N VAL A 121 8.75 5.47 8.36
CA VAL A 121 7.78 4.69 9.15
C VAL A 121 8.47 3.52 9.85
N ALA A 122 9.33 2.79 9.14
CA ALA A 122 10.10 1.68 9.71
C ALA A 122 10.98 2.16 10.88
N ALA A 123 11.74 3.26 10.69
CA ALA A 123 12.61 3.80 11.73
C ALA A 123 11.85 4.23 12.98
N VAL A 124 10.73 4.95 12.81
CA VAL A 124 9.89 5.39 13.93
C VAL A 124 9.30 4.20 14.68
N LEU A 125 8.78 3.19 13.96
CA LEU A 125 8.20 1.99 14.56
C LEU A 125 9.24 1.16 15.32
N ILE A 126 10.43 0.99 14.75
CA ILE A 126 11.54 0.29 15.40
C ILE A 126 12.02 1.07 16.64
N HIS A 127 12.17 2.39 16.53
CA HIS A 127 12.57 3.22 17.67
C HIS A 127 11.56 3.15 18.83
N GLU A 128 10.28 3.15 18.52
CA GLU A 128 9.21 2.97 19.51
C GLU A 128 9.30 1.60 20.21
N ALA A 129 9.71 0.58 19.47
CA ALA A 129 9.87 -0.76 20.01
C ALA A 129 11.10 -0.90 20.91
N ILE A 130 12.27 -0.39 20.49
CA ILE A 130 13.58 -0.72 21.09
C ILE A 130 14.42 0.51 21.51
N GLY A 131 13.92 1.74 21.29
CA GLY A 131 14.60 2.96 21.73
C GLY A 131 16.03 3.09 21.20
N ASP A 132 16.97 3.34 22.10
CA ASP A 132 18.39 3.59 21.81
C ASP A 132 19.16 2.38 21.25
N GLN A 133 18.53 1.21 21.17
CA GLN A 133 19.12 0.08 20.45
C GLN A 133 19.10 0.28 18.92
N LEU A 134 18.28 1.23 18.43
CA LEU A 134 18.26 1.65 17.03
C LEU A 134 19.30 2.76 16.79
N THR A 135 20.02 2.64 15.67
CA THR A 135 20.80 3.73 15.09
C THR A 135 20.37 3.90 13.64
N CYS A 136 19.85 5.07 13.29
CA CYS A 136 19.56 5.41 11.91
C CYS A 136 20.81 5.96 11.23
N VAL A 137 21.00 5.63 9.95
CA VAL A 137 22.07 6.14 9.12
C VAL A 137 21.45 6.80 7.88
N TYR A 138 21.73 8.07 7.69
CA TYR A 138 21.33 8.83 6.52
C TYR A 138 22.57 9.22 5.72
N VAL A 139 22.63 8.82 4.46
CA VAL A 139 23.74 9.10 3.56
C VAL A 139 23.28 10.14 2.54
N ASP A 140 23.88 11.33 2.60
CA ASP A 140 23.71 12.35 1.57
C ASP A 140 24.71 12.08 0.45
N HIS A 141 24.20 11.71 -0.71
CA HIS A 141 24.99 11.41 -1.90
C HIS A 141 25.10 12.59 -2.88
N GLY A 142 24.62 13.77 -2.50
CA GLY A 142 24.67 14.99 -3.33
C GLY A 142 23.62 15.08 -4.43
N LEU A 143 22.72 14.10 -4.56
CA LEU A 143 21.63 14.07 -5.55
C LEU A 143 20.25 14.24 -4.90
N MET A 144 20.21 14.67 -3.65
CA MET A 144 18.98 14.96 -2.95
C MET A 144 18.38 16.29 -3.43
N ARG A 145 17.07 16.45 -3.24
CA ARG A 145 16.43 17.73 -3.51
C ARG A 145 16.95 18.81 -2.56
N GLN A 146 16.93 20.05 -3.02
CA GLN A 146 17.39 21.17 -2.21
C GLN A 146 16.67 21.22 -0.85
N GLY A 147 17.44 21.19 0.23
CA GLY A 147 16.95 21.22 1.61
C GLY A 147 16.38 19.89 2.14
N GLU A 148 16.34 18.83 1.34
CA GLU A 148 15.78 17.55 1.75
C GLU A 148 16.62 16.88 2.86
N SER A 149 17.94 16.90 2.73
CA SER A 149 18.85 16.34 3.73
C SER A 149 18.71 17.04 5.08
N GLU A 150 18.61 18.36 5.10
CA GLU A 150 18.40 19.14 6.33
C GLU A 150 17.06 18.83 6.98
N GLN A 151 16.00 18.68 6.17
CA GLN A 151 14.66 18.32 6.66
C GLN A 151 14.67 16.95 7.30
N VAL A 152 15.28 15.93 6.68
CA VAL A 152 15.39 14.59 7.22
C VAL A 152 16.15 14.58 8.54
N VAL A 153 17.32 15.23 8.57
CA VAL A 153 18.17 15.29 9.78
C VAL A 153 17.43 15.97 10.93
N THR A 154 16.80 17.12 10.67
CA THR A 154 16.03 17.85 11.69
C THR A 154 14.84 17.00 12.19
N LEU A 155 14.08 16.40 11.28
CA LEU A 155 12.94 15.58 11.63
C LEU A 155 13.33 14.43 12.59
N PHE A 156 14.37 13.69 12.26
CA PHE A 156 14.76 12.53 13.05
C PHE A 156 15.48 12.90 14.35
N ARG A 157 16.37 13.87 14.32
CA ARG A 157 17.12 14.28 15.54
C ARG A 157 16.28 15.10 16.51
N GLU A 158 15.56 16.10 16.00
CA GLU A 158 14.92 17.09 16.86
C GLU A 158 13.47 16.77 17.16
N HIS A 159 12.73 16.23 16.18
CA HIS A 159 11.32 15.93 16.38
C HIS A 159 11.08 14.54 16.95
N TYR A 160 11.71 13.51 16.36
CA TYR A 160 11.55 12.13 16.84
C TYR A 160 12.57 11.71 17.89
N ASN A 161 13.62 12.49 18.10
CA ASN A 161 14.73 12.17 19.01
C ASN A 161 15.32 10.77 18.79
N ILE A 162 15.49 10.40 17.53
CA ILE A 162 16.03 9.11 17.10
C ILE A 162 17.54 9.26 16.87
N PRO A 163 18.40 8.36 17.40
CA PRO A 163 19.83 8.36 17.11
C PRO A 163 20.11 8.29 15.62
N LEU A 164 20.68 9.37 15.06
CA LEU A 164 20.93 9.50 13.61
C LEU A 164 22.39 9.84 13.35
N VAL A 165 23.04 8.99 12.56
CA VAL A 165 24.35 9.28 11.92
C VAL A 165 24.08 9.84 10.53
N HIS A 166 24.46 11.08 10.31
CA HIS A 166 24.42 11.72 8.99
C HIS A 166 25.82 11.61 8.37
N VAL A 167 25.89 11.03 7.19
CA VAL A 167 27.11 10.87 6.41
C VAL A 167 27.00 11.71 5.15
N ASP A 168 27.82 12.77 5.04
CA ASP A 168 27.99 13.47 3.78
C ASP A 168 28.95 12.67 2.91
N ALA A 169 28.44 12.12 1.82
CA ALA A 169 29.20 11.37 0.83
C ALA A 169 29.09 11.99 -0.57
N SER A 170 28.68 13.27 -0.64
CA SER A 170 28.42 14.00 -1.89
C SER A 170 29.60 13.95 -2.83
N ASP A 171 30.80 14.30 -2.35
CA ASP A 171 32.01 14.32 -3.18
C ASP A 171 32.34 12.92 -3.72
N LEU A 172 32.14 11.87 -2.92
CA LEU A 172 32.38 10.51 -3.33
C LEU A 172 31.46 10.05 -4.46
N PHE A 173 30.16 10.34 -4.31
CA PHE A 173 29.16 9.90 -5.31
C PHE A 173 29.26 10.76 -6.58
N LEU A 174 29.31 12.07 -6.45
CA LEU A 174 29.41 12.99 -7.59
C LEU A 174 30.70 12.76 -8.37
N GLY A 175 31.84 12.53 -7.68
CA GLY A 175 33.10 12.21 -8.33
C GLY A 175 33.08 10.91 -9.14
N LYS A 176 32.25 9.92 -8.75
CA LYS A 176 32.06 8.67 -9.52
C LYS A 176 31.14 8.87 -10.74
N LEU A 177 30.32 9.91 -10.74
CA LEU A 177 29.42 10.25 -11.85
C LEU A 177 30.11 11.17 -12.89
N ASP A 178 31.30 11.63 -12.63
CA ASP A 178 32.03 12.49 -13.58
C ASP A 178 32.24 11.74 -14.90
N GLY A 179 31.77 12.33 -16.00
CA GLY A 179 31.81 11.74 -17.33
C GLY A 179 30.78 10.62 -17.61
N VAL A 180 29.89 10.30 -16.67
CA VAL A 180 28.79 9.35 -16.87
C VAL A 180 27.58 10.10 -17.40
N SER A 181 27.10 9.73 -18.58
CA SER A 181 25.95 10.35 -19.26
C SER A 181 24.69 9.47 -19.30
N ASP A 182 24.80 8.22 -18.90
CA ASP A 182 23.71 7.24 -18.91
C ASP A 182 23.48 6.71 -17.49
N PRO A 183 22.20 6.76 -16.98
CA PRO A 183 21.88 6.33 -15.61
C PRO A 183 21.98 4.84 -15.39
#